data_11be67b2a9146af2ae7edbe87ad39e34
#
_entry.id   11be67b2a9146af2ae7edbe87ad39e34
#
_cell.length_a   1.000
_cell.length_b   1.000
_cell.length_c   1.000
_cell.angle_alpha   90.00
_cell.angle_beta   90.00
_cell.angle_gamma   90.00
#
_symmetry.space_group_name_H-M   'P 1'
#
loop_
_entity.id
_entity.type
_entity.pdbx_description
1 polymer ?
#
loop_
_entity_poly.entity_id
_entity_poly.type
_entity_poly.pdbx_seq_one_letter_code
_entity_poly.pdbx_strand_id
1 'polypeptide(L)'
;MHLAHLVVAETAAEALGGPVRFMPAREQPFKRTAHQATAEQRAEMLALAAQGNPRLRVERIELDLPVPSYTVRTLRALGEREPGNRFTLLLGADAAQDLAGWWEVEALPRLADVVVFARPGVAVPRHPLIDRVIEVPAIGLSATDVRERVRAGKSIRYLVPDAVREYIAARGLYR
;
A
#
# COMPACT_ATOMS: atom_id res chain seq x y z
N MET A 1 -8.00 3.34 -2.27
CA MET A 1 -7.44 2.52 -3.36
C MET A 1 -7.75 3.18 -4.69
N HIS A 2 -6.80 3.28 -5.63
CA HIS A 2 -6.97 3.83 -6.97
C HIS A 2 -6.13 3.04 -7.98
N LEU A 3 -6.36 3.26 -9.29
CA LEU A 3 -5.75 2.46 -10.35
C LEU A 3 -4.22 2.45 -10.31
N ALA A 4 -3.57 3.57 -9.94
CA ALA A 4 -2.11 3.60 -9.83
C ALA A 4 -1.56 2.55 -8.84
N HIS A 5 -2.26 2.26 -7.73
CA HIS A 5 -1.82 1.20 -6.82
C HIS A 5 -1.89 -0.20 -7.48
N LEU A 6 -2.91 -0.44 -8.31
CA LEU A 6 -3.07 -1.71 -8.99
C LEU A 6 -1.99 -1.92 -10.05
N VAL A 7 -1.68 -0.87 -10.83
CA VAL A 7 -0.62 -0.92 -11.83
C VAL A 7 0.74 -1.19 -11.17
N VAL A 8 1.05 -0.47 -10.07
CA VAL A 8 2.30 -0.71 -9.31
C VAL A 8 2.34 -2.14 -8.79
N ALA A 9 1.25 -2.65 -8.21
CA ALA A 9 1.21 -4.00 -7.65
C ALA A 9 1.35 -5.08 -8.74
N GLU A 10 0.73 -4.89 -9.90
CA GLU A 10 0.87 -5.82 -11.03
C GLU A 10 2.30 -5.82 -11.56
N THR A 11 2.91 -4.63 -11.77
CA THR A 11 4.32 -4.52 -12.18
C THR A 11 5.25 -5.21 -11.18
N ALA A 12 4.96 -5.07 -9.87
CA ALA A 12 5.72 -5.76 -8.82
C ALA A 12 5.57 -7.28 -8.90
N ALA A 13 4.34 -7.78 -9.04
CA ALA A 13 4.07 -9.21 -9.14
C ALA A 13 4.79 -9.83 -10.33
N GLU A 14 4.85 -9.13 -11.46
CA GLU A 14 5.59 -9.56 -12.64
C GLU A 14 7.10 -9.55 -12.41
N ALA A 15 7.64 -8.45 -11.88
CA ALA A 15 9.09 -8.27 -11.70
C ALA A 15 9.70 -9.17 -10.62
N LEU A 16 8.89 -9.58 -9.62
CA LEU A 16 9.33 -10.38 -8.47
C LEU A 16 8.87 -11.84 -8.55
N GLY A 17 7.97 -12.18 -9.48
CA GLY A 17 7.50 -13.55 -9.69
C GLY A 17 6.61 -14.10 -8.56
N GLY A 18 5.99 -13.23 -7.75
CA GLY A 18 5.18 -13.63 -6.62
C GLY A 18 3.93 -12.77 -6.41
N PRO A 19 2.99 -13.22 -5.58
CA PRO A 19 1.78 -12.44 -5.30
C PRO A 19 2.10 -11.21 -4.46
N VAL A 20 1.39 -10.11 -4.74
CA VAL A 20 1.45 -8.89 -3.93
C VAL A 20 0.30 -8.87 -2.93
N ARG A 21 0.62 -8.56 -1.68
CA ARG A 21 -0.34 -8.39 -0.59
C ARG A 21 -0.51 -6.92 -0.26
N PHE A 22 -1.71 -6.40 -0.50
CA PHE A 22 -2.09 -5.08 0.00
C PHE A 22 -2.37 -5.15 1.50
N MET A 23 -1.74 -4.29 2.26
CA MET A 23 -1.87 -4.26 3.71
C MET A 23 -2.50 -2.94 4.19
N PRO A 24 -3.78 -2.95 4.58
CA PRO A 24 -4.43 -1.77 5.14
C PRO A 24 -3.95 -1.53 6.57
N ALA A 25 -3.16 -0.49 6.78
CA ALA A 25 -2.73 -0.11 8.12
C ALA A 25 -3.96 0.15 9.04
N ARG A 26 -3.94 -0.34 10.27
CA ARG A 26 -4.98 0.03 11.26
C ARG A 26 -4.88 1.52 11.58
N GLU A 27 -3.69 2.00 11.94
CA GLU A 27 -3.38 3.39 12.16
C GLU A 27 -1.96 3.69 11.66
N GLN A 28 -1.85 4.60 10.70
CA GLN A 28 -0.53 4.99 10.16
C GLN A 28 0.21 5.88 11.16
N PRO A 29 1.50 5.61 11.48
CA PRO A 29 2.27 6.39 12.45
C PRO A 29 2.32 7.89 12.15
N PHE A 30 2.42 8.25 10.87
CA PHE A 30 2.63 9.63 10.41
C PHE A 30 1.36 10.33 9.91
N LYS A 31 0.19 9.66 9.89
CA LYS A 31 -1.06 10.20 9.31
C LYS A 31 -2.29 9.93 10.18
N ARG A 32 -2.22 10.25 11.47
CA ARG A 32 -3.28 9.91 12.45
C ARG A 32 -4.66 10.48 12.14
N THR A 33 -4.77 11.57 11.40
CA THR A 33 -6.06 12.27 11.14
C THR A 33 -6.55 12.21 9.71
N ALA A 34 -5.83 11.56 8.79
CA ALA A 34 -6.07 11.69 7.35
C ALA A 34 -7.16 10.76 6.78
N HIS A 35 -7.65 9.78 7.54
CA HIS A 35 -8.56 8.77 7.02
C HIS A 35 -10.01 9.05 7.38
N GLN A 36 -10.82 9.41 6.37
CA GLN A 36 -12.28 9.50 6.48
C GLN A 36 -12.97 8.13 6.35
N ALA A 37 -12.23 7.08 5.98
CA ALA A 37 -12.69 5.70 5.94
C ALA A 37 -12.02 4.89 7.05
N THR A 38 -12.76 4.02 7.73
CA THR A 38 -12.23 3.14 8.76
C THR A 38 -11.19 2.17 8.17
N ALA A 39 -10.40 1.51 9.01
CA ALA A 39 -9.44 0.50 8.57
C ALA A 39 -10.15 -0.66 7.86
N GLU A 40 -11.32 -1.09 8.37
CA GLU A 40 -12.17 -2.09 7.74
C GLU A 40 -12.66 -1.66 6.36
N GLN A 41 -13.20 -0.45 6.22
CA GLN A 41 -13.65 0.07 4.94
C GLN A 41 -12.51 0.16 3.92
N ARG A 42 -11.29 0.47 4.38
CA ARG A 42 -10.10 0.46 3.51
C ARG A 42 -9.73 -0.95 3.07
N ALA A 43 -9.84 -1.94 3.97
CA ALA A 43 -9.61 -3.34 3.64
C ALA A 43 -10.66 -3.88 2.64
N GLU A 44 -11.94 -3.54 2.83
CA GLU A 44 -13.01 -3.88 1.89
C GLU A 44 -12.77 -3.29 0.49
N MET A 45 -12.39 -2.01 0.42
CA MET A 45 -12.04 -1.38 -0.86
C MET A 45 -10.83 -2.03 -1.54
N LEU A 46 -9.85 -2.51 -0.76
CA LEU A 46 -8.71 -3.26 -1.29
C LEU A 46 -9.13 -4.63 -1.84
N ALA A 47 -10.01 -5.34 -1.12
CA ALA A 47 -10.54 -6.63 -1.57
C ALA A 47 -11.34 -6.49 -2.87
N LEU A 48 -12.21 -5.49 -2.95
CA LEU A 48 -12.96 -5.18 -4.18
C LEU A 48 -12.01 -4.83 -5.35
N ALA A 49 -10.95 -4.08 -5.08
CA ALA A 49 -9.99 -3.70 -6.10
C ALA A 49 -9.12 -4.85 -6.59
N ALA A 50 -8.83 -5.83 -5.73
CA ALA A 50 -8.02 -7.01 -6.07
C ALA A 50 -8.85 -8.14 -6.70
N GLN A 51 -10.17 -8.01 -6.68
CA GLN A 51 -11.08 -9.04 -7.18
C GLN A 51 -10.79 -9.39 -8.65
N GLY A 52 -10.74 -10.70 -8.95
CA GLY A 52 -10.46 -11.19 -10.30
C GLY A 52 -8.98 -11.27 -10.66
N ASN A 53 -8.07 -10.77 -9.82
CA ASN A 53 -6.63 -10.92 -10.04
C ASN A 53 -5.99 -11.86 -8.99
N PRO A 54 -5.60 -13.11 -9.36
CA PRO A 54 -5.05 -14.08 -8.42
C PRO A 54 -3.67 -13.69 -7.86
N ARG A 55 -2.97 -12.73 -8.51
CA ARG A 55 -1.68 -12.21 -8.03
C ARG A 55 -1.83 -11.17 -6.93
N LEU A 56 -3.03 -10.59 -6.75
CA LEU A 56 -3.28 -9.54 -5.76
C LEU A 56 -4.12 -10.08 -4.60
N ARG A 57 -3.68 -9.87 -3.39
CA ARG A 57 -4.37 -10.31 -2.17
C ARG A 57 -4.46 -9.18 -1.16
N VAL A 58 -5.36 -9.30 -0.21
CA VAL A 58 -5.44 -8.38 0.93
C VAL A 58 -5.00 -9.13 2.18
N GLU A 59 -4.00 -8.57 2.85
CA GLU A 59 -3.52 -9.05 4.14
C GLU A 59 -4.08 -8.14 5.23
N ARG A 60 -4.80 -8.72 6.18
CA ARG A 60 -5.53 -7.97 7.22
C ARG A 60 -4.84 -7.97 8.58
N ILE A 61 -3.68 -8.58 8.70
CA ILE A 61 -2.99 -8.78 9.98
C ILE A 61 -2.82 -7.48 10.78
N GLU A 62 -2.57 -6.35 10.13
CA GLU A 62 -2.43 -5.05 10.81
C GLU A 62 -3.71 -4.55 11.48
N LEU A 63 -4.88 -5.06 11.10
CA LEU A 63 -6.15 -4.69 11.74
C LEU A 63 -6.27 -5.25 13.17
N ASP A 64 -5.57 -6.35 13.43
CA ASP A 64 -5.58 -7.04 14.72
C ASP A 64 -4.34 -6.69 15.58
N LEU A 65 -3.30 -6.11 14.96
CA LEU A 65 -2.08 -5.72 15.68
C LEU A 65 -2.24 -4.42 16.48
N PRO A 66 -1.43 -4.22 17.53
CA PRO A 66 -1.39 -2.96 18.27
C PRO A 66 -1.06 -1.77 17.38
N VAL A 67 -1.68 -0.63 17.68
CA VAL A 67 -1.39 0.65 17.00
C VAL A 67 -0.22 1.37 17.69
N PRO A 68 0.55 2.19 16.95
CA PRO A 68 0.51 2.41 15.50
C PRO A 68 0.99 1.19 14.70
N SER A 69 0.57 1.12 13.42
CA SER A 69 0.97 0.06 12.48
C SER A 69 2.43 0.25 12.04
N TYR A 70 3.37 -0.28 12.83
CA TYR A 70 4.79 -0.27 12.48
C TYR A 70 5.16 -1.47 11.60
N THR A 71 5.81 -1.21 10.46
CA THR A 71 6.17 -2.23 9.46
C THR A 71 6.97 -3.40 10.06
N VAL A 72 7.93 -3.11 10.94
CA VAL A 72 8.75 -4.15 11.59
C VAL A 72 7.89 -5.09 12.44
N ARG A 73 6.91 -4.55 13.19
CA ARG A 73 5.97 -5.37 13.96
C ARG A 73 5.13 -6.27 13.06
N THR A 74 4.65 -5.72 11.97
CA THR A 74 3.86 -6.46 10.97
C THR A 74 4.67 -7.59 10.34
N LEU A 75 5.90 -7.33 9.94
CA LEU A 75 6.77 -8.34 9.35
C LEU A 75 7.15 -9.45 10.34
N ARG A 76 7.35 -9.13 11.63
CA ARG A 76 7.55 -10.14 12.68
C ARG A 76 6.32 -11.05 12.81
N ALA A 77 5.14 -10.47 12.93
CA ALA A 77 3.89 -11.23 13.03
C ALA A 77 3.62 -12.10 11.79
N LEU A 78 3.97 -11.61 10.59
CA LEU A 78 3.91 -12.41 9.36
C LEU A 78 4.92 -13.56 9.40
N GLY A 79 6.15 -13.32 9.84
CA GLY A 79 7.19 -14.35 9.96
C GLY A 79 6.82 -15.44 10.97
N GLU A 80 6.17 -15.09 12.08
CA GLU A 80 5.65 -16.05 13.06
C GLU A 80 4.50 -16.88 12.49
N ARG A 81 3.60 -16.26 11.72
CA ARG A 81 2.46 -16.93 11.10
C ARG A 81 2.85 -17.81 9.91
N GLU A 82 3.87 -17.43 9.19
CA GLU A 82 4.32 -18.08 7.96
C GLU A 82 5.83 -18.38 8.01
N PRO A 83 6.27 -19.28 8.91
CA PRO A 83 7.69 -19.58 9.09
C PRO A 83 8.27 -20.17 7.80
N GLY A 84 9.47 -19.71 7.44
CA GLY A 84 10.17 -20.10 6.22
C GLY A 84 9.86 -19.24 4.98
N ASN A 85 8.85 -18.38 5.01
CA ASN A 85 8.64 -17.40 3.95
C ASN A 85 9.62 -16.22 4.08
N ARG A 86 10.18 -15.79 2.93
CA ARG A 86 10.89 -14.52 2.83
C ARG A 86 9.96 -13.48 2.23
N PHE A 87 9.85 -12.35 2.89
CA PHE A 87 8.99 -11.26 2.46
C PHE A 87 9.79 -10.22 1.66
N THR A 88 9.10 -9.51 0.77
CA THR A 88 9.61 -8.31 0.11
C THR A 88 8.70 -7.14 0.49
N LEU A 89 9.28 -6.14 1.12
CA LEU A 89 8.59 -4.89 1.45
C LEU A 89 8.60 -3.97 0.23
N LEU A 90 7.43 -3.57 -0.24
CA LEU A 90 7.26 -2.72 -1.41
C LEU A 90 6.96 -1.29 -0.97
N LEU A 91 7.81 -0.34 -1.35
CA LEU A 91 7.70 1.07 -0.98
C LEU A 91 7.65 1.98 -2.20
N GLY A 92 6.85 3.04 -2.14
CA GLY A 92 7.00 4.17 -3.04
C GLY A 92 8.24 5.01 -2.68
N ALA A 93 8.82 5.72 -3.65
CA ALA A 93 9.99 6.58 -3.44
C ALA A 93 9.78 7.60 -2.31
N ASP A 94 8.57 8.15 -2.18
CA ASP A 94 8.25 9.11 -1.10
C ASP A 94 8.37 8.48 0.30
N ALA A 95 7.87 7.25 0.45
CA ALA A 95 7.98 6.52 1.73
C ALA A 95 9.41 6.07 2.03
N ALA A 96 10.19 5.78 0.99
CA ALA A 96 11.59 5.41 1.13
C ALA A 96 12.49 6.58 1.58
N GLN A 97 12.10 7.83 1.34
CA GLN A 97 12.84 9.01 1.85
C GLN A 97 12.87 9.06 3.38
N ASP A 98 11.78 8.61 4.02
CA ASP A 98 11.64 8.62 5.48
C ASP A 98 12.14 7.32 6.14
N LEU A 99 12.65 6.37 5.36
CA LEU A 99 12.99 5.00 5.81
C LEU A 99 13.93 4.99 7.02
N ALA A 100 14.94 5.86 7.04
CA ALA A 100 15.90 5.95 8.14
C ALA A 100 15.26 6.33 9.50
N GLY A 101 14.11 6.99 9.47
CA GLY A 101 13.36 7.39 10.67
C GLY A 101 12.31 6.37 11.12
N TRP A 102 12.22 5.20 10.48
CA TRP A 102 11.21 4.21 10.85
C TRP A 102 11.57 3.51 12.15
N TRP A 103 10.54 3.11 12.89
CA TRP A 103 10.69 2.41 14.15
C TRP A 103 11.39 1.06 13.95
N GLU A 104 12.48 0.82 14.68
CA GLU A 104 13.33 -0.38 14.59
C GLU A 104 13.77 -0.71 13.15
N VAL A 105 14.06 0.28 12.34
CA VAL A 105 14.40 0.11 10.91
C VAL A 105 15.58 -0.83 10.68
N GLU A 106 16.52 -0.91 11.61
CA GLU A 106 17.67 -1.79 11.58
C GLU A 106 17.31 -3.29 11.63
N ALA A 107 16.09 -3.62 12.01
CA ALA A 107 15.59 -5.00 11.97
C ALA A 107 15.12 -5.44 10.57
N LEU A 108 14.85 -4.51 9.65
CA LEU A 108 14.30 -4.82 8.31
C LEU A 108 15.10 -5.85 7.53
N PRO A 109 16.46 -5.79 7.44
CA PRO A 109 17.22 -6.74 6.62
C PRO A 109 17.06 -8.21 7.03
N ARG A 110 16.67 -8.45 8.29
CA ARG A 110 16.40 -9.81 8.79
C ARG A 110 14.98 -10.27 8.50
N LEU A 111 14.06 -9.36 8.19
CA LEU A 111 12.63 -9.61 8.07
C LEU A 111 12.15 -9.59 6.62
N ALA A 112 12.72 -8.74 5.78
CA ALA A 112 12.30 -8.57 4.40
C ALA A 112 13.40 -7.95 3.54
N ASP A 113 13.34 -8.20 2.23
CA ASP A 113 14.04 -7.40 1.22
C ASP A 113 13.23 -6.12 0.97
N VAL A 114 13.89 -4.98 0.78
CA VAL A 114 13.23 -3.70 0.51
C VAL A 114 13.32 -3.34 -0.97
N VAL A 115 12.18 -3.25 -1.62
CA VAL A 115 12.08 -2.87 -3.03
C VAL A 115 11.33 -1.54 -3.14
N VAL A 116 11.93 -0.59 -3.85
CA VAL A 116 11.35 0.75 -4.04
C VAL A 116 10.82 0.90 -5.47
N PHE A 117 9.61 1.41 -5.58
CA PHE A 117 9.05 1.80 -6.87
C PHE A 117 9.41 3.23 -7.20
N ALA A 118 10.06 3.39 -8.35
CA ALA A 118 10.40 4.68 -8.93
C ALA A 118 9.45 5.03 -10.07
N ARG A 119 8.88 6.23 -10.02
CA ARG A 119 8.21 6.84 -11.18
C ARG A 119 9.26 7.61 -11.98
N PRO A 120 9.15 7.68 -13.32
CA PRO A 120 10.05 8.50 -14.13
C PRO A 120 10.15 9.93 -13.59
N GLY A 121 11.39 10.42 -13.43
CA GLY A 121 11.67 11.75 -12.91
C GLY A 121 11.60 11.91 -11.38
N VAL A 122 11.28 10.85 -10.63
CA VAL A 122 11.31 10.87 -9.16
C VAL A 122 12.60 10.21 -8.67
N ALA A 123 13.41 10.98 -7.94
CA ALA A 123 14.64 10.46 -7.35
C ALA A 123 14.34 9.45 -6.25
N VAL A 124 15.00 8.30 -6.31
CA VAL A 124 14.98 7.31 -5.22
C VAL A 124 16.14 7.63 -4.28
N PRO A 125 15.93 7.68 -2.96
CA PRO A 125 17.02 7.92 -2.03
C PRO A 125 18.04 6.78 -2.08
N ARG A 126 19.32 7.12 -1.97
CA ARG A 126 20.37 6.11 -1.75
C ARG A 126 20.34 5.72 -0.28
N HIS A 127 19.92 4.52 0.01
CA HIS A 127 19.86 3.99 1.38
C HIS A 127 20.33 2.54 1.41
N PRO A 128 21.18 2.13 2.38
CA PRO A 128 21.76 0.80 2.42
C PRO A 128 20.72 -0.32 2.61
N LEU A 129 19.53 0.01 3.07
CA LEU A 129 18.43 -0.96 3.23
C LEU A 129 17.59 -1.14 1.97
N ILE A 130 17.86 -0.42 0.88
CA ILE A 130 17.13 -0.58 -0.39
C ILE A 130 17.88 -1.61 -1.24
N ASP A 131 17.29 -2.79 -1.39
CA ASP A 131 17.90 -3.90 -2.13
C ASP A 131 17.70 -3.75 -3.64
N ARG A 132 16.55 -3.19 -4.07
CA ARG A 132 16.21 -3.07 -5.49
C ARG A 132 15.29 -1.89 -5.76
N VAL A 133 15.44 -1.32 -6.96
CA VAL A 133 14.51 -0.31 -7.50
C VAL A 133 13.83 -0.89 -8.74
N ILE A 134 12.51 -0.73 -8.82
CA ILE A 134 11.70 -1.13 -9.98
C ILE A 134 11.04 0.10 -10.55
N GLU A 135 11.24 0.36 -11.84
CA GLU A 135 10.54 1.43 -12.53
C GLU A 135 9.08 1.04 -12.79
N VAL A 136 8.18 1.98 -12.54
CA VAL A 136 6.74 1.81 -12.76
C VAL A 136 6.20 2.94 -13.63
N PRO A 137 5.13 2.71 -14.41
CA PRO A 137 4.52 3.75 -15.21
C PRO A 137 4.13 4.98 -14.36
N ALA A 138 4.38 6.17 -14.90
CA ALA A 138 3.98 7.42 -14.25
C ALA A 138 2.46 7.59 -14.37
N ILE A 139 1.76 7.36 -13.28
CA ILE A 139 0.31 7.64 -13.19
C ILE A 139 0.12 8.75 -12.17
N GLY A 140 -0.22 9.95 -12.67
CA GLY A 140 -0.47 11.14 -11.86
C GLY A 140 -1.81 11.09 -11.12
N LEU A 141 -1.97 10.10 -10.24
CA LEU A 141 -3.19 9.87 -9.48
C LEU A 141 -2.86 9.59 -8.02
N SER A 142 -3.49 10.34 -7.12
CA SER A 142 -3.34 10.15 -5.68
C SER A 142 -4.67 9.84 -4.99
N ALA A 143 -4.60 9.26 -3.79
CA ALA A 143 -5.79 9.04 -2.97
C ALA A 143 -6.43 10.38 -2.52
N THR A 144 -5.65 11.44 -2.44
CA THR A 144 -6.14 12.79 -2.14
C THR A 144 -7.01 13.31 -3.29
N ASP A 145 -6.54 13.18 -4.53
CA ASP A 145 -7.33 13.59 -5.72
C ASP A 145 -8.68 12.88 -5.77
N VAL A 146 -8.69 11.56 -5.49
CA VAL A 146 -9.95 10.79 -5.45
C VAL A 146 -10.90 11.34 -4.38
N ARG A 147 -10.41 11.58 -3.17
CA ARG A 147 -11.24 12.11 -2.07
C ARG A 147 -11.76 13.51 -2.36
N GLU A 148 -10.93 14.39 -2.89
CA GLU A 148 -11.31 15.75 -3.25
C GLU A 148 -12.35 15.79 -4.37
N ARG A 149 -12.22 14.91 -5.36
CA ARG A 149 -13.22 14.78 -6.42
C ARG A 149 -14.58 14.33 -5.87
N VAL A 150 -14.60 13.33 -4.98
CA VAL A 150 -15.86 12.89 -4.34
C VAL A 150 -16.48 14.05 -3.55
N ARG A 151 -15.68 14.75 -2.73
CA ARG A 151 -16.13 15.91 -1.93
C ARG A 151 -16.72 17.03 -2.80
N ALA A 152 -16.14 17.22 -3.99
CA ALA A 152 -16.60 18.20 -4.98
C ALA A 152 -17.75 17.69 -5.88
N GLY A 153 -18.33 16.52 -5.61
CA GLY A 153 -19.38 15.91 -6.43
C GLY A 153 -18.94 15.50 -7.84
N LYS A 154 -17.62 15.45 -8.09
CA LYS A 154 -17.05 15.09 -9.40
C LYS A 154 -16.92 13.57 -9.56
N SER A 155 -17.02 13.08 -10.79
CA SER A 155 -16.84 11.66 -11.10
C SER A 155 -15.42 11.17 -10.74
N ILE A 156 -15.35 9.96 -10.18
CA ILE A 156 -14.11 9.20 -9.95
C ILE A 156 -14.04 7.94 -10.85
N ARG A 157 -14.91 7.90 -11.88
CA ARG A 157 -14.86 6.82 -12.89
C ARG A 157 -13.48 6.82 -13.57
N TYR A 158 -12.93 5.64 -13.80
CA TYR A 158 -11.60 5.42 -14.35
C TYR A 158 -10.41 5.87 -13.46
N LEU A 159 -10.68 6.38 -12.27
CA LEU A 159 -9.63 6.65 -11.27
C LEU A 159 -9.53 5.52 -10.25
N VAL A 160 -10.64 4.83 -10.03
CA VAL A 160 -10.75 3.66 -9.17
C VAL A 160 -11.49 2.54 -9.93
N PRO A 161 -11.35 1.26 -9.55
CA PRO A 161 -12.21 0.19 -10.08
C PRO A 161 -13.69 0.48 -9.83
N ASP A 162 -14.56 0.02 -10.71
CA ASP A 162 -16.01 0.29 -10.59
C ASP A 162 -16.58 -0.21 -9.27
N ALA A 163 -16.21 -1.40 -8.82
CA ALA A 163 -16.65 -1.94 -7.52
C ALA A 163 -16.24 -1.03 -6.33
N VAL A 164 -15.06 -0.43 -6.38
CA VAL A 164 -14.61 0.55 -5.36
C VAL A 164 -15.40 1.85 -5.44
N ARG A 165 -15.69 2.34 -6.66
CA ARG A 165 -16.52 3.52 -6.89
C ARG A 165 -17.93 3.34 -6.32
N GLU A 166 -18.53 2.18 -6.58
CA GLU A 166 -19.86 1.82 -6.09
C GLU A 166 -19.89 1.69 -4.57
N TYR A 167 -18.87 1.06 -3.99
CA TYR A 167 -18.71 0.98 -2.55
C TYR A 167 -18.62 2.37 -1.88
N ILE A 168 -17.78 3.27 -2.42
CA ILE A 168 -17.64 4.66 -1.94
C ILE A 168 -18.99 5.39 -1.97
N ALA A 169 -19.75 5.24 -3.07
CA ALA A 169 -21.05 5.87 -3.22
C ALA A 169 -22.08 5.30 -2.24
N ALA A 170 -22.18 3.98 -2.13
CA ALA A 170 -23.12 3.27 -1.27
C ALA A 170 -22.90 3.55 0.22
N ARG A 171 -21.63 3.69 0.64
CA ARG A 171 -21.25 4.00 2.03
C ARG A 171 -21.16 5.51 2.33
N GLY A 172 -21.41 6.38 1.36
CA GLY A 172 -21.31 7.82 1.52
C GLY A 172 -19.93 8.33 1.92
N LEU A 173 -18.85 7.60 1.54
CA LEU A 173 -17.51 7.95 1.95
C LEU A 173 -16.98 9.20 1.24
N TYR A 174 -16.20 10.00 1.94
CA TYR A 174 -15.47 11.16 1.42
C TYR A 174 -16.36 12.35 0.98
N ARG A 175 -17.62 12.37 1.38
CA ARG A 175 -18.55 13.50 1.16
C ARG A 175 -18.33 14.63 2.15
#